data_3668353b97e8083e5ba594c2517ae984
#
_entry.id   3668353b97e8083e5ba594c2517ae984
#
_cell.length_a   1.000
_cell.length_b   1.000
_cell.length_c   1.000
_cell.angle_alpha   90.00
_cell.angle_beta   90.00
_cell.angle_gamma   90.00
#
_symmetry.space_group_name_H-M   'P 1'
#
loop_
_entity.id
_entity.type
_entity.pdbx_description
1 polymer ?
#
loop_
_entity_poly.entity_id
_entity_poly.type
_entity_poly.pdbx_seq_one_letter_code
_entity_poly.pdbx_strand_id
1 'polypeptide(L)'
;GEDATVNLLEQKVAQLFNHEAALFCASGTMANQIAVKAHTQPMDEIILDKTAHIYYYETAGYAFHSGVSVKLVDGKNGIISAGQVLENIQPNFDWLPKTSLVCLENTSNKGGGSCYDVQTIQEIKNVCTDNQLKLHIDGARLFNAIVSKAYTTHRIGELADSLSVCFSKGLGAPVGSVLIGNATFIRKAR
;
A
#
# COMPACT_ATOMS: atom_id res chain seq x y z
N GLY A 1 20.62 -0.63 8.06
CA GLY A 1 21.45 -1.82 8.20
C GLY A 1 22.92 -1.54 7.98
N GLU A 2 23.76 -2.54 8.08
CA GLU A 2 25.21 -2.39 7.92
C GLU A 2 25.67 -2.56 6.46
N ASP A 3 24.84 -3.16 5.60
CA ASP A 3 25.15 -3.35 4.18
C ASP A 3 25.02 -2.05 3.39
N ALA A 4 26.16 -1.57 2.87
CA ALA A 4 26.23 -0.31 2.12
C ALA A 4 25.42 -0.34 0.83
N THR A 5 25.34 -1.50 0.15
CA THR A 5 24.58 -1.65 -1.10
C THR A 5 23.08 -1.58 -0.85
N VAL A 6 22.61 -2.22 0.20
CA VAL A 6 21.20 -2.15 0.62
C VAL A 6 20.83 -0.71 1.03
N ASN A 7 21.69 -0.05 1.80
CA ASN A 7 21.48 1.35 2.19
C ASN A 7 21.38 2.29 0.98
N LEU A 8 22.25 2.11 -0.02
CA LEU A 8 22.21 2.89 -1.26
C LEU A 8 20.95 2.62 -2.07
N LEU A 9 20.50 1.36 -2.14
CA LEU A 9 19.25 0.98 -2.81
C LEU A 9 18.04 1.63 -2.12
N GLU A 10 17.95 1.53 -0.79
CA GLU A 10 16.87 2.15 0.01
C GLU A 10 16.82 3.66 -0.22
N GLN A 11 17.97 4.34 -0.17
CA GLN A 11 18.07 5.78 -0.42
C GLN A 11 17.62 6.15 -1.83
N LYS A 12 18.10 5.44 -2.85
CA LYS A 12 17.76 5.69 -4.25
C LYS A 12 16.27 5.53 -4.52
N VAL A 13 15.66 4.50 -3.95
CA VAL A 13 14.22 4.25 -4.14
C VAL A 13 13.38 5.27 -3.38
N ALA A 14 13.75 5.65 -2.16
CA ALA A 14 13.08 6.70 -1.43
C ALA A 14 13.06 8.01 -2.22
N GLN A 15 14.20 8.44 -2.76
CA GLN A 15 14.32 9.63 -3.61
C GLN A 15 13.46 9.54 -4.87
N LEU A 16 13.42 8.36 -5.52
CA LEU A 16 12.64 8.15 -6.74
C LEU A 16 11.14 8.38 -6.54
N PHE A 17 10.63 8.10 -5.35
CA PHE A 17 9.22 8.30 -4.98
C PHE A 17 8.97 9.55 -4.13
N ASN A 18 9.96 10.43 -3.98
CA ASN A 18 9.87 11.65 -3.16
C ASN A 18 9.48 11.36 -1.70
N HIS A 19 10.02 10.29 -1.14
CA HIS A 19 9.86 9.93 0.27
C HIS A 19 11.19 10.05 1.04
N GLU A 20 11.10 10.12 2.37
CA GLU A 20 12.25 10.29 3.24
C GLU A 20 13.08 9.02 3.43
N ALA A 21 12.44 7.85 3.37
CA ALA A 21 13.10 6.58 3.67
C ALA A 21 12.44 5.39 2.95
N ALA A 22 13.20 4.29 2.88
CA ALA A 22 12.72 3.01 2.40
C ALA A 22 13.32 1.87 3.23
N LEU A 23 12.71 0.68 3.13
CA LEU A 23 13.15 -0.54 3.78
C LEU A 23 13.16 -1.68 2.77
N PHE A 24 14.32 -2.29 2.55
CA PHE A 24 14.44 -3.50 1.74
C PHE A 24 13.75 -4.68 2.44
N CYS A 25 12.96 -5.42 1.69
CA CYS A 25 12.22 -6.60 2.12
C CYS A 25 12.52 -7.78 1.18
N ALA A 26 12.55 -8.99 1.69
CA ALA A 26 12.79 -10.20 0.89
C ALA A 26 11.68 -10.46 -0.13
N SER A 27 10.44 -10.04 0.15
CA SER A 27 9.28 -10.23 -0.73
C SER A 27 8.26 -9.09 -0.62
N GLY A 28 7.36 -9.00 -1.63
CA GLY A 28 6.23 -8.06 -1.60
C GLY A 28 5.27 -8.34 -0.46
N THR A 29 4.98 -9.61 -0.18
CA THR A 29 4.18 -10.03 0.96
C THR A 29 4.76 -9.51 2.27
N MET A 30 6.08 -9.66 2.48
CA MET A 30 6.74 -9.10 3.67
C MET A 30 6.55 -7.58 3.76
N ALA A 31 6.76 -6.86 2.66
CA ALA A 31 6.60 -5.41 2.62
C ALA A 31 5.15 -4.98 2.95
N ASN A 32 4.15 -5.64 2.38
CA ASN A 32 2.74 -5.35 2.64
C ASN A 32 2.35 -5.66 4.10
N GLN A 33 2.76 -6.82 4.63
CA GLN A 33 2.43 -7.19 6.02
C GLN A 33 3.09 -6.24 7.03
N ILE A 34 4.32 -5.79 6.76
CA ILE A 34 4.98 -4.75 7.57
C ILE A 34 4.22 -3.41 7.44
N ALA A 35 3.77 -3.03 6.24
CA ALA A 35 3.00 -1.80 6.03
C ALA A 35 1.70 -1.81 6.84
N VAL A 36 0.93 -2.89 6.75
CA VAL A 36 -0.31 -3.05 7.53
C VAL A 36 0.01 -2.94 9.02
N LYS A 37 1.00 -3.71 9.53
CA LYS A 37 1.40 -3.69 10.94
C LYS A 37 1.84 -2.31 11.43
N ALA A 38 2.59 -1.58 10.61
CA ALA A 38 3.12 -0.27 11.00
C ALA A 38 2.06 0.84 10.98
N HIS A 39 1.01 0.73 10.15
CA HIS A 39 -0.08 1.70 10.07
C HIS A 39 -1.23 1.44 11.05
N THR A 40 -1.35 0.25 11.59
CA THR A 40 -2.52 -0.16 12.37
C THR A 40 -2.18 -0.55 13.80
N GLN A 41 -3.23 -0.73 14.60
CA GLN A 41 -3.19 -1.37 15.92
C GLN A 41 -4.08 -2.63 15.88
N PRO A 42 -3.87 -3.61 16.78
CA PRO A 42 -4.81 -4.72 16.93
C PRO A 42 -6.24 -4.22 17.14
N MET A 43 -7.20 -4.89 16.51
CA MET A 43 -8.64 -4.56 16.47
C MET A 43 -9.01 -3.40 15.53
N ASP A 44 -8.07 -2.77 14.83
CA ASP A 44 -8.40 -1.87 13.73
C ASP A 44 -9.01 -2.63 12.54
N GLU A 45 -9.60 -1.88 11.61
CA GLU A 45 -10.09 -2.37 10.33
C GLU A 45 -9.36 -1.69 9.17
N ILE A 46 -9.07 -2.47 8.12
CA ILE A 46 -8.50 -1.96 6.87
C ILE A 46 -9.51 -2.12 5.72
N ILE A 47 -9.57 -1.15 4.82
CA ILE A 47 -10.42 -1.18 3.62
C ILE A 47 -9.57 -1.57 2.42
N LEU A 48 -10.03 -2.54 1.62
CA LEU A 48 -9.41 -2.92 0.35
C LEU A 48 -10.39 -3.62 -0.59
N ASP A 49 -10.01 -3.73 -1.87
CA ASP A 49 -10.80 -4.50 -2.83
C ASP A 49 -10.82 -5.99 -2.46
N LYS A 50 -11.97 -6.65 -2.65
CA LYS A 50 -12.17 -8.07 -2.32
C LYS A 50 -11.21 -9.03 -3.03
N THR A 51 -10.58 -8.59 -4.14
CA THR A 51 -9.62 -9.39 -4.90
C THR A 51 -8.17 -8.97 -4.67
N ALA A 52 -7.92 -7.97 -3.80
CA ALA A 52 -6.58 -7.47 -3.50
C ALA A 52 -5.64 -8.57 -3.01
N HIS A 53 -4.37 -8.49 -3.41
CA HIS A 53 -3.36 -9.48 -3.07
C HIS A 53 -3.19 -9.66 -1.56
N ILE A 54 -3.18 -8.57 -0.80
CA ILE A 54 -3.07 -8.57 0.67
C ILE A 54 -4.13 -9.46 1.31
N TYR A 55 -5.36 -9.45 0.79
CA TYR A 55 -6.43 -10.29 1.31
C TYR A 55 -6.35 -11.72 0.78
N TYR A 56 -6.18 -11.87 -0.52
CA TYR A 56 -6.43 -13.14 -1.21
C TYR A 56 -5.24 -14.09 -1.20
N TYR A 57 -4.00 -13.57 -1.19
CA TYR A 57 -2.79 -14.38 -1.43
C TYR A 57 -1.75 -14.32 -0.32
N GLU A 58 -1.99 -13.58 0.77
CA GLU A 58 -1.04 -13.44 1.86
C GLU A 58 -1.43 -14.21 3.12
N THR A 59 -2.20 -15.28 2.95
CA THR A 59 -2.50 -16.31 3.97
C THR A 59 -3.08 -15.71 5.27
N ALA A 60 -3.97 -14.69 5.15
CA ALA A 60 -4.53 -13.93 6.27
C ALA A 60 -3.45 -13.30 7.18
N GLY A 61 -2.28 -12.94 6.61
CA GLY A 61 -1.19 -12.32 7.35
C GLY A 61 -1.60 -11.03 8.07
N TYR A 62 -2.49 -10.24 7.49
CA TYR A 62 -3.08 -9.06 8.12
C TYR A 62 -3.74 -9.37 9.47
N ALA A 63 -4.44 -10.49 9.58
CA ALA A 63 -5.07 -10.93 10.84
C ALA A 63 -4.02 -11.48 11.81
N PHE A 64 -3.12 -12.34 11.33
CA PHE A 64 -2.12 -12.98 12.16
C PHE A 64 -1.07 -11.99 12.71
N HIS A 65 -0.47 -11.17 11.84
CA HIS A 65 0.62 -10.28 12.24
C HIS A 65 0.13 -8.98 12.86
N SER A 66 -1.01 -8.47 12.40
CA SER A 66 -1.49 -7.13 12.79
C SER A 66 -2.73 -7.16 13.70
N GLY A 67 -3.47 -8.27 13.73
CA GLY A 67 -4.69 -8.40 14.52
C GLY A 67 -5.83 -7.51 14.01
N VAL A 68 -5.85 -7.22 12.71
CA VAL A 68 -6.86 -6.33 12.10
C VAL A 68 -7.95 -7.11 11.39
N SER A 69 -9.14 -6.53 11.33
CA SER A 69 -10.23 -6.95 10.47
C SER A 69 -10.12 -6.31 9.08
N VAL A 70 -10.89 -6.84 8.12
CA VAL A 70 -10.89 -6.36 6.75
C VAL A 70 -12.30 -6.01 6.29
N LYS A 71 -12.48 -4.81 5.78
CA LYS A 71 -13.66 -4.38 5.05
C LYS A 71 -13.42 -4.56 3.56
N LEU A 72 -14.10 -5.55 2.98
CA LEU A 72 -13.99 -5.86 1.56
C LEU A 72 -14.93 -4.99 0.74
N VAL A 73 -14.39 -4.35 -0.28
CA VAL A 73 -15.13 -3.52 -1.24
C VAL A 73 -15.16 -4.22 -2.60
N ASP A 74 -16.29 -4.17 -3.28
CA ASP A 74 -16.44 -4.72 -4.63
C ASP A 74 -16.11 -3.67 -5.68
N GLY A 75 -14.82 -3.54 -5.99
CA GLY A 75 -14.33 -2.64 -7.01
C GLY A 75 -14.49 -3.20 -8.42
N LYS A 76 -14.52 -2.34 -9.40
CA LYS A 76 -14.54 -2.74 -10.81
C LYS A 76 -13.12 -3.15 -11.26
N ASN A 77 -12.91 -4.42 -11.54
CA ASN A 77 -11.59 -4.97 -11.89
C ASN A 77 -10.51 -4.63 -10.83
N GLY A 78 -10.87 -4.70 -9.54
CA GLY A 78 -9.95 -4.41 -8.45
C GLY A 78 -9.71 -2.92 -8.19
N ILE A 79 -10.42 -2.02 -8.89
CA ILE A 79 -10.35 -0.57 -8.71
C ILE A 79 -11.55 -0.12 -7.88
N ILE A 80 -11.30 0.40 -6.69
CA ILE A 80 -12.31 1.01 -5.81
C ILE A 80 -12.34 2.53 -5.98
N SER A 81 -13.48 3.14 -5.71
CA SER A 81 -13.66 4.60 -5.79
C SER A 81 -13.60 5.28 -4.43
N ALA A 82 -13.39 6.59 -4.42
CA ALA A 82 -13.44 7.40 -3.20
C ALA A 82 -14.80 7.31 -2.50
N GLY A 83 -15.91 7.27 -3.25
CA GLY A 83 -17.25 7.06 -2.71
C GLY A 83 -17.39 5.73 -1.99
N GLN A 84 -16.90 4.64 -2.60
CA GLN A 84 -16.89 3.34 -1.97
C GLN A 84 -16.02 3.29 -0.70
N VAL A 85 -14.88 3.98 -0.68
CA VAL A 85 -14.08 4.10 0.55
C VAL A 85 -14.87 4.81 1.63
N LEU A 86 -15.45 5.97 1.33
CA LEU A 86 -16.20 6.79 2.29
C LEU A 86 -17.37 6.02 2.91
N GLU A 87 -18.15 5.32 2.08
CA GLU A 87 -19.31 4.51 2.52
C GLU A 87 -18.94 3.34 3.42
N ASN A 88 -17.68 2.89 3.38
CA ASN A 88 -17.19 1.74 4.14
C ASN A 88 -16.34 2.11 5.37
N ILE A 89 -16.17 3.41 5.67
CA ILE A 89 -15.56 3.86 6.92
C ILE A 89 -16.53 3.58 8.07
N GLN A 90 -16.08 2.89 9.10
CA GLN A 90 -16.90 2.62 10.28
C GLN A 90 -17.17 3.91 11.06
N PRO A 91 -18.41 4.11 11.52
CA PRO A 91 -18.71 5.19 12.44
C PRO A 91 -18.00 4.97 13.79
N ASN A 92 -17.73 6.05 14.50
CA ASN A 92 -17.03 5.99 15.79
C ASN A 92 -17.96 5.51 16.91
N PHE A 93 -18.11 4.19 17.03
CA PHE A 93 -18.84 3.51 18.11
C PHE A 93 -17.92 2.55 18.86
N ASP A 94 -18.09 2.40 20.15
CA ASP A 94 -17.25 1.57 21.02
C ASP A 94 -17.22 0.08 20.65
N TRP A 95 -18.25 -0.41 19.97
CA TRP A 95 -18.40 -1.81 19.55
C TRP A 95 -17.99 -2.09 18.10
N LEU A 96 -17.51 -1.08 17.38
CA LEU A 96 -17.02 -1.25 16.00
C LEU A 96 -15.49 -1.12 15.95
N PRO A 97 -14.82 -1.86 15.04
CA PRO A 97 -13.41 -1.66 14.80
C PRO A 97 -13.18 -0.27 14.21
N LYS A 98 -12.09 0.38 14.60
CA LYS A 98 -11.70 1.65 13.99
C LYS A 98 -11.14 1.40 12.60
N THR A 99 -11.73 1.99 11.57
CA THR A 99 -11.08 2.05 10.26
C THR A 99 -9.83 2.92 10.34
N SER A 100 -8.68 2.42 9.90
CA SER A 100 -7.40 3.11 10.05
C SER A 100 -6.55 3.16 8.78
N LEU A 101 -6.78 2.23 7.84
CA LEU A 101 -5.94 2.10 6.64
C LEU A 101 -6.80 1.75 5.43
N VAL A 102 -6.49 2.37 4.28
CA VAL A 102 -6.95 1.96 2.96
C VAL A 102 -5.76 1.36 2.20
N CYS A 103 -5.94 0.17 1.61
CA CYS A 103 -4.94 -0.47 0.78
C CYS A 103 -5.43 -0.56 -0.67
N LEU A 104 -4.69 0.02 -1.60
CA LEU A 104 -4.91 -0.10 -3.04
C LEU A 104 -3.88 -1.04 -3.64
N GLU A 105 -4.24 -1.78 -4.68
CA GLU A 105 -3.32 -2.61 -5.47
C GLU A 105 -3.16 -2.01 -6.87
N ASN A 106 -1.96 -1.59 -7.25
CA ASN A 106 -1.68 -0.94 -8.54
C ASN A 106 -0.36 -1.47 -9.18
N THR A 107 -0.44 -2.27 -10.24
CA THR A 107 -1.64 -2.72 -10.98
C THR A 107 -2.39 -3.82 -10.22
N SER A 108 -3.72 -3.88 -10.37
CA SER A 108 -4.51 -4.97 -9.80
C SER A 108 -4.26 -6.28 -10.53
N ASN A 109 -3.79 -7.31 -9.81
CA ASN A 109 -3.47 -8.62 -10.36
C ASN A 109 -4.73 -9.35 -10.86
N LYS A 110 -5.73 -9.50 -10.00
CA LYS A 110 -7.02 -10.13 -10.35
C LYS A 110 -7.86 -9.29 -11.30
N GLY A 111 -7.64 -7.98 -11.33
CA GLY A 111 -8.27 -7.07 -12.27
C GLY A 111 -7.69 -7.12 -13.68
N GLY A 112 -6.80 -8.08 -13.98
CA GLY A 112 -6.17 -8.21 -15.32
C GLY A 112 -5.13 -7.14 -15.61
N GLY A 113 -4.49 -6.57 -14.59
CA GLY A 113 -3.51 -5.51 -14.73
C GLY A 113 -4.14 -4.11 -14.83
N SER A 114 -5.39 -3.95 -14.41
CA SER A 114 -6.03 -2.64 -14.33
C SER A 114 -5.24 -1.68 -13.45
N CYS A 115 -5.25 -0.41 -13.84
CA CYS A 115 -4.49 0.65 -13.20
C CYS A 115 -5.41 1.76 -12.71
N TYR A 116 -5.17 2.27 -11.52
CA TYR A 116 -5.79 3.49 -11.04
C TYR A 116 -5.35 4.70 -11.88
N ASP A 117 -6.26 5.61 -12.17
CA ASP A 117 -5.92 6.95 -12.63
C ASP A 117 -5.45 7.79 -11.44
N VAL A 118 -4.53 8.73 -11.69
CA VAL A 118 -4.01 9.64 -10.65
C VAL A 118 -5.13 10.39 -9.93
N GLN A 119 -6.15 10.80 -10.68
CA GLN A 119 -7.31 11.51 -10.13
C GLN A 119 -8.05 10.65 -9.10
N THR A 120 -8.30 9.38 -9.42
CA THR A 120 -8.97 8.44 -8.49
C THR A 120 -8.15 8.23 -7.21
N ILE A 121 -6.81 8.08 -7.34
CA ILE A 121 -5.94 7.96 -6.15
C ILE A 121 -5.98 9.24 -5.32
N GLN A 122 -5.97 10.42 -5.95
CA GLN A 122 -6.07 11.71 -5.26
C GLN A 122 -7.40 11.86 -4.50
N GLU A 123 -8.51 11.46 -5.12
CA GLU A 123 -9.83 11.50 -4.48
C GLU A 123 -9.89 10.57 -3.27
N ILE A 124 -9.34 9.35 -3.38
CA ILE A 124 -9.21 8.43 -2.24
C ILE A 124 -8.29 9.01 -1.16
N LYS A 125 -7.16 9.63 -1.54
CA LYS A 125 -6.25 10.28 -0.59
C LYS A 125 -6.94 11.40 0.16
N ASN A 126 -7.77 12.19 -0.49
CA ASN A 126 -8.55 13.25 0.16
C ASN A 126 -9.50 12.64 1.21
N VAL A 127 -10.27 11.61 0.84
CA VAL A 127 -11.13 10.88 1.80
C VAL A 127 -10.31 10.35 2.98
N CYS A 128 -9.15 9.74 2.73
CA CYS A 128 -8.27 9.26 3.80
C CYS A 128 -7.82 10.40 4.72
N THR A 129 -7.41 11.53 4.15
CA THR A 129 -6.94 12.69 4.90
C THR A 129 -8.04 13.28 5.78
N ASP A 130 -9.22 13.49 5.22
CA ASP A 130 -10.39 14.07 5.90
C ASP A 130 -10.87 13.19 7.06
N ASN A 131 -10.69 11.87 6.96
CA ASN A 131 -11.10 10.89 7.96
C ASN A 131 -9.92 10.34 8.80
N GLN A 132 -8.73 10.93 8.72
CA GLN A 132 -7.53 10.53 9.47
C GLN A 132 -7.09 9.07 9.22
N LEU A 133 -7.38 8.55 8.03
CA LEU A 133 -6.93 7.24 7.57
C LEU A 133 -5.55 7.35 6.90
N LYS A 134 -4.83 6.22 6.86
CA LYS A 134 -3.62 6.08 6.05
C LYS A 134 -3.94 5.46 4.70
N LEU A 135 -3.12 5.77 3.69
CA LEU A 135 -3.20 5.18 2.36
C LEU A 135 -1.92 4.42 2.05
N HIS A 136 -2.04 3.10 1.89
CA HIS A 136 -0.97 2.21 1.41
C HIS A 136 -1.26 1.78 -0.03
N ILE A 137 -0.24 1.81 -0.89
CA ILE A 137 -0.33 1.28 -2.26
C ILE A 137 0.56 0.04 -2.36
N ASP A 138 -0.07 -1.15 -2.52
CA ASP A 138 0.62 -2.34 -3.01
C ASP A 138 0.97 -2.12 -4.48
N GLY A 139 2.21 -1.77 -4.70
CA GLY A 139 2.78 -1.46 -6.01
C GLY A 139 3.64 -2.58 -6.57
N ALA A 140 3.28 -3.85 -6.33
CA ALA A 140 4.06 -4.98 -6.80
C ALA A 140 4.46 -4.89 -8.29
N ARG A 141 3.63 -4.24 -9.11
CA ARG A 141 3.90 -3.91 -10.52
C ARG A 141 3.67 -2.42 -10.83
N LEU A 142 4.00 -1.54 -9.91
CA LEU A 142 3.71 -0.11 -10.01
C LEU A 142 4.38 0.55 -11.22
N PHE A 143 5.57 0.11 -11.61
CA PHE A 143 6.23 0.65 -12.81
C PHE A 143 5.46 0.35 -14.10
N ASN A 144 4.73 -0.77 -14.17
CA ASN A 144 3.83 -1.04 -15.29
C ASN A 144 2.66 -0.04 -15.33
N ALA A 145 2.08 0.29 -14.17
CA ALA A 145 1.03 1.31 -14.06
C ALA A 145 1.56 2.70 -14.44
N ILE A 146 2.75 3.07 -13.96
CA ILE A 146 3.42 4.35 -14.27
C ILE A 146 3.56 4.53 -15.79
N VAL A 147 4.07 3.50 -16.49
CA VAL A 147 4.22 3.54 -17.94
C VAL A 147 2.87 3.58 -18.64
N SER A 148 1.93 2.74 -18.23
CA SER A 148 0.60 2.65 -18.85
C SER A 148 -0.23 3.92 -18.73
N LYS A 149 -0.13 4.62 -17.61
CA LYS A 149 -0.92 5.82 -17.29
C LYS A 149 -0.15 7.13 -17.44
N ALA A 150 1.14 7.06 -17.82
CA ALA A 150 2.02 8.22 -18.03
C ALA A 150 2.11 9.17 -16.83
N TYR A 151 2.02 8.68 -15.59
CA TYR A 151 2.30 9.48 -14.41
C TYR A 151 3.71 9.24 -13.88
N THR A 152 4.19 10.10 -12.99
CA THR A 152 5.56 10.00 -12.45
C THR A 152 5.58 9.25 -11.11
N THR A 153 6.74 8.69 -10.78
CA THR A 153 7.00 8.08 -9.47
C THR A 153 6.80 9.09 -8.34
N HIS A 154 7.27 10.33 -8.50
CA HIS A 154 7.06 11.42 -7.55
C HIS A 154 5.58 11.65 -7.27
N ARG A 155 4.76 11.75 -8.34
CA ARG A 155 3.33 12.01 -8.19
C ARG A 155 2.61 10.93 -7.41
N ILE A 156 2.96 9.67 -7.64
CA ILE A 156 2.37 8.55 -6.89
C ILE A 156 2.87 8.54 -5.44
N GLY A 157 4.15 8.84 -5.22
CA GLY A 157 4.72 8.96 -3.88
C GLY A 157 4.01 10.00 -3.03
N GLU A 158 3.74 11.19 -3.60
CA GLU A 158 3.00 12.26 -2.90
C GLU A 158 1.58 11.86 -2.45
N LEU A 159 0.95 10.93 -3.15
CA LEU A 159 -0.42 10.51 -2.88
C LEU A 159 -0.53 9.43 -1.80
N ALA A 160 0.54 8.70 -1.51
CA ALA A 160 0.51 7.57 -0.58
C ALA A 160 1.26 7.88 0.72
N ASP A 161 0.74 7.39 1.85
CA ASP A 161 1.50 7.40 3.12
C ASP A 161 2.61 6.34 3.11
N SER A 162 2.41 5.26 2.36
CA SER A 162 3.42 4.24 2.08
C SER A 162 3.14 3.49 0.78
N LEU A 163 4.21 2.95 0.20
CA LEU A 163 4.15 2.11 -1.00
C LEU A 163 5.02 0.88 -0.82
N SER A 164 4.62 -0.24 -1.43
CA SER A 164 5.52 -1.38 -1.69
C SER A 164 5.81 -1.48 -3.18
N VAL A 165 7.02 -1.85 -3.55
CA VAL A 165 7.44 -2.09 -4.94
C VAL A 165 8.27 -3.37 -5.01
N CYS A 166 7.94 -4.27 -5.96
CA CYS A 166 8.71 -5.49 -6.14
C CYS A 166 9.77 -5.32 -7.23
N PHE A 167 11.01 -5.69 -6.90
CA PHE A 167 12.10 -5.81 -7.87
C PHE A 167 12.03 -7.12 -8.65
N SER A 168 11.53 -8.19 -8.00
CA SER A 168 11.48 -9.57 -8.51
C SER A 168 10.33 -9.86 -9.49
N LYS A 169 9.69 -8.83 -10.05
CA LYS A 169 8.61 -8.93 -11.04
C LYS A 169 9.02 -8.20 -12.32
N GLY A 170 8.32 -7.14 -12.70
CA GLY A 170 8.58 -6.38 -13.93
C GLY A 170 9.98 -5.76 -14.04
N LEU A 171 10.68 -5.58 -12.92
CA LEU A 171 12.04 -5.07 -12.92
C LEU A 171 13.13 -6.14 -13.10
N GLY A 172 12.75 -7.43 -13.11
CA GLY A 172 13.64 -8.53 -13.49
C GLY A 172 14.73 -8.93 -12.49
N ALA A 173 14.69 -8.41 -11.25
CA ALA A 173 15.62 -8.85 -10.22
C ALA A 173 15.28 -10.26 -9.70
N PRO A 174 16.25 -11.05 -9.24
CA PRO A 174 16.01 -12.42 -8.76
C PRO A 174 15.19 -12.47 -7.47
N VAL A 175 15.25 -11.42 -6.64
CA VAL A 175 14.60 -11.35 -5.34
C VAL A 175 14.42 -9.89 -4.92
N GLY A 176 13.51 -9.65 -3.98
CA GLY A 176 13.41 -8.41 -3.26
C GLY A 176 12.24 -7.53 -3.62
N SER A 177 11.90 -6.75 -2.63
CA SER A 177 10.89 -5.69 -2.65
C SER A 177 11.38 -4.55 -1.77
N VAL A 178 10.70 -3.43 -1.81
CA VAL A 178 11.00 -2.29 -0.96
C VAL A 178 9.70 -1.71 -0.42
N LEU A 179 9.69 -1.38 0.86
CA LEU A 179 8.64 -0.58 1.51
C LEU A 179 9.15 0.85 1.61
N ILE A 180 8.33 1.82 1.19
CA ILE A 180 8.68 3.23 1.05
C ILE A 180 7.72 4.06 1.90
N GLY A 181 8.21 5.10 2.56
CA GLY A 181 7.39 6.00 3.37
C GLY A 181 8.22 7.10 4.03
N ASN A 182 7.60 7.84 4.97
CA ASN A 182 8.35 8.81 5.76
C ASN A 182 9.30 8.13 6.75
N ALA A 183 10.25 8.88 7.28
CA ALA A 183 11.30 8.36 8.17
C ALA A 183 10.73 7.72 9.46
N THR A 184 9.68 8.31 10.02
CA THR A 184 9.04 7.79 11.24
C THR A 184 8.36 6.45 10.98
N PHE A 185 7.61 6.34 9.88
CA PHE A 185 6.98 5.10 9.45
C PHE A 185 8.02 3.99 9.18
N ILE A 186 9.06 4.28 8.43
CA ILE A 186 10.12 3.28 8.11
C ILE A 186 10.90 2.87 9.35
N ARG A 187 11.11 3.76 10.31
CA ARG A 187 11.72 3.39 11.60
C ARG A 187 10.85 2.42 12.39
N LYS A 188 9.52 2.62 12.41
CA LYS A 188 8.57 1.69 13.03
C LYS A 188 8.50 0.35 12.28
N ALA A 189 8.66 0.37 10.97
CA ALA A 189 8.62 -0.80 10.10
C ALA A 189 9.86 -1.70 10.22
N ARG A 190 11.00 -1.14 10.63
CA ARG A 190 12.29 -1.81 10.83
C ARG A 190 12.37 -2.52 12.19
#